data_7dca3c26c35bd9b077df26f3c7b5ab1e
#
_entry.id   7dca3c26c35bd9b077df26f3c7b5ab1e
#
_cell.length_a   1.000
_cell.length_b   1.000
_cell.length_c   1.000
_cell.angle_alpha   90.00
_cell.angle_beta   90.00
_cell.angle_gamma   90.00
#
_symmetry.space_group_name_H-M   'P 1'
#
loop_
_entity.id
_entity.type
_entity.pdbx_description
1 polymer ?
#
loop_
_entity_poly.entity_id
_entity_poly.type
_entity_poly.pdbx_seq_one_letter_code
_entity_poly.pdbx_strand_id
1 'polypeptide(L)'
;MGACGSSDNDPDAEREAPAPQVGVKGEQEDAAGDLGYPAFATKNTTRVGGADAVANAAAALMAEPIGAPILLADGDELPQTTKDALAALAPTGSKEAGNAQVIRIGDVPQVEGLRTTDVTGKDAGEIAARIDALVSAARGRTSTHLVIAGNAQAGIAAPAAGWAAKSGDPVLYTDRDALPAATREAIARHDRPKLYVLGDDAIVSAKVERQLDKLGTVERIADGTDPVAGSIAFARYVDGSFGWGVVDPGHGLVFVNAERPMDAVAASPLSATGTYGPILLHTGGTALPKPLESYLLDIQPGYRQDPVRGVYNHGWVIGDESAMSVAVQGRVDALLEITRIKTENPENESAPSS
;
A
#
# COMPACT_ATOMS: atom_id res chain seq x y z
N MET A 1 -43.37 -8.26 -52.24
CA MET A 1 -43.03 -6.82 -52.17
C MET A 1 -42.44 -6.60 -50.79
N GLY A 2 -41.11 -6.54 -50.75
CA GLY A 2 -40.36 -6.30 -49.53
C GLY A 2 -40.11 -4.81 -49.31
N ALA A 3 -40.16 -4.36 -48.08
CA ALA A 3 -39.70 -3.05 -47.70
C ALA A 3 -38.46 -3.20 -46.81
N CYS A 4 -37.31 -2.76 -47.34
CA CYS A 4 -36.09 -2.58 -46.57
C CYS A 4 -36.24 -1.36 -45.65
N GLY A 5 -36.10 -1.55 -44.36
CA GLY A 5 -35.89 -0.48 -43.40
C GLY A 5 -34.36 -0.21 -43.26
N SER A 6 -33.96 1.00 -43.58
CA SER A 6 -32.60 1.53 -43.34
C SER A 6 -32.42 1.80 -41.85
N SER A 7 -31.41 1.23 -41.26
CA SER A 7 -30.93 1.60 -39.94
C SER A 7 -30.02 2.83 -40.09
N ASP A 8 -30.49 3.97 -39.61
CA ASP A 8 -29.66 5.16 -39.45
C ASP A 8 -28.68 4.91 -38.28
N ASN A 9 -27.42 4.69 -38.62
CA ASN A 9 -26.33 4.83 -37.63
C ASN A 9 -26.03 6.30 -37.45
N ASP A 10 -26.44 6.83 -36.32
CA ASP A 10 -26.05 8.15 -35.85
C ASP A 10 -24.61 8.10 -35.32
N PRO A 11 -23.65 8.77 -35.97
CA PRO A 11 -22.25 8.76 -35.54
C PRO A 11 -21.97 9.64 -34.31
N ASP A 12 -22.97 10.41 -33.83
CA ASP A 12 -22.84 11.37 -32.73
C ASP A 12 -23.53 10.91 -31.42
N ALA A 13 -23.79 9.62 -31.25
CA ALA A 13 -24.20 9.12 -29.94
C ALA A 13 -23.04 9.32 -28.97
N GLU A 14 -23.09 10.37 -28.17
CA GLU A 14 -22.24 10.59 -27.02
C GLU A 14 -22.26 9.31 -26.15
N ARG A 15 -21.14 8.60 -26.13
CA ARG A 15 -20.93 7.52 -25.17
C ARG A 15 -20.90 8.19 -23.80
N GLU A 16 -21.97 8.06 -23.06
CA GLU A 16 -21.95 8.33 -21.61
C GLU A 16 -20.79 7.52 -21.01
N ALA A 17 -19.84 8.25 -20.40
CA ALA A 17 -18.82 7.62 -19.60
C ALA A 17 -19.51 6.73 -18.53
N PRO A 18 -19.09 5.50 -18.33
CA PRO A 18 -19.66 4.68 -17.29
C PRO A 18 -19.52 5.41 -15.97
N ALA A 19 -20.63 5.53 -15.24
CA ALA A 19 -20.64 6.11 -13.91
C ALA A 19 -19.60 5.38 -13.04
N PRO A 20 -18.85 6.12 -12.18
CA PRO A 20 -17.86 5.50 -11.31
C PRO A 20 -18.54 4.37 -10.53
N GLN A 21 -18.04 3.18 -10.68
CA GLN A 21 -18.55 2.02 -9.94
C GLN A 21 -18.13 2.15 -8.49
N VAL A 22 -18.98 2.73 -7.68
CA VAL A 22 -18.89 2.70 -6.23
C VAL A 22 -19.30 1.31 -5.79
N GLY A 23 -18.33 0.52 -5.38
CA GLY A 23 -18.53 -0.73 -4.67
C GLY A 23 -18.91 -1.92 -5.55
N VAL A 24 -17.94 -2.72 -5.92
CA VAL A 24 -18.18 -4.10 -6.36
C VAL A 24 -18.71 -4.89 -5.18
N LYS A 25 -20.02 -4.95 -5.04
CA LYS A 25 -20.69 -6.00 -4.28
C LYS A 25 -20.62 -7.26 -5.15
N GLY A 26 -19.89 -8.27 -4.75
CA GLY A 26 -20.11 -9.57 -5.34
C GLY A 26 -18.97 -10.57 -5.34
N GLU A 27 -17.70 -10.16 -5.32
CA GLU A 27 -16.60 -11.13 -5.32
C GLU A 27 -15.75 -11.14 -4.05
N GLN A 28 -16.05 -10.26 -3.10
CA GLN A 28 -15.35 -10.16 -1.82
C GLN A 28 -16.05 -10.90 -0.67
N GLU A 29 -17.28 -11.37 -0.85
CA GLU A 29 -18.00 -12.07 0.21
C GLU A 29 -17.42 -13.46 0.52
N ASP A 30 -16.84 -14.14 -0.46
CA ASP A 30 -16.26 -15.48 -0.26
C ASP A 30 -14.83 -15.43 0.30
N ALA A 31 -14.11 -14.33 0.11
CA ALA A 31 -12.76 -14.15 0.64
C ALA A 31 -12.76 -13.58 2.08
N ALA A 32 -13.81 -12.87 2.49
CA ALA A 32 -13.92 -12.26 3.81
C ALA A 32 -14.11 -13.28 4.95
N GLY A 33 -14.61 -14.48 4.64
CA GLY A 33 -14.84 -15.54 5.62
C GLY A 33 -13.57 -16.16 6.20
N ASP A 34 -12.43 -16.01 5.55
CA ASP A 34 -11.16 -16.66 5.91
C ASP A 34 -10.09 -15.65 6.37
N LEU A 35 -10.36 -14.36 6.32
CA LEU A 35 -9.49 -13.32 6.81
C LEU A 35 -9.58 -13.22 8.33
N GLY A 36 -8.50 -13.54 9.03
CA GLY A 36 -8.39 -13.60 10.48
C GLY A 36 -9.09 -12.49 11.26
N TYR A 37 -8.42 -11.42 11.64
CA TYR A 37 -9.04 -10.32 12.40
C TYR A 37 -8.75 -8.95 11.87
N PRO A 38 -9.67 -8.02 12.07
CA PRO A 38 -9.32 -6.62 11.94
C PRO A 38 -8.32 -6.21 13.03
N ALA A 39 -7.31 -5.48 12.61
CA ALA A 39 -6.41 -4.78 13.52
C ALA A 39 -6.80 -3.30 13.52
N PHE A 40 -6.74 -2.67 14.69
CA PHE A 40 -7.08 -1.26 14.85
C PHE A 40 -5.84 -0.43 15.10
N ALA A 41 -5.74 0.69 14.41
CA ALA A 41 -4.77 1.72 14.71
C ALA A 41 -5.50 3.05 14.93
N THR A 42 -5.09 3.81 15.95
CA THR A 42 -5.71 5.10 16.25
C THR A 42 -5.13 6.21 15.39
N LYS A 43 -6.00 7.18 15.02
CA LYS A 43 -5.63 8.43 14.38
C LYS A 43 -4.99 9.43 15.34
N ASN A 44 -5.13 9.25 16.65
CA ASN A 44 -4.79 10.21 17.69
C ASN A 44 -3.76 9.71 18.72
N THR A 45 -2.62 9.21 18.27
CA THR A 45 -1.50 9.15 19.21
C THR A 45 -0.77 10.49 19.19
N THR A 46 -1.22 11.38 20.06
CA THR A 46 -0.63 12.67 20.25
C THR A 46 0.87 12.59 20.55
N ARG A 47 1.64 13.31 19.76
CA ARG A 47 2.96 13.81 20.08
C ARG A 47 4.15 12.92 19.83
N VAL A 48 4.65 12.71 18.78
CA VAL A 48 5.92 12.11 18.35
C VAL A 48 5.70 10.89 17.46
N GLY A 49 5.75 11.08 16.18
CA GLY A 49 5.76 10.00 15.19
C GLY A 49 4.52 9.09 15.29
N GLY A 50 3.39 9.73 15.39
CA GLY A 50 2.15 9.24 15.93
C GLY A 50 1.49 8.02 15.30
N ALA A 51 0.19 8.16 15.10
CA ALA A 51 -0.73 7.13 14.61
C ALA A 51 -0.29 6.49 13.28
N ASP A 52 0.25 7.31 12.37
CA ASP A 52 0.66 6.86 11.04
C ASP A 52 1.80 5.83 11.10
N ALA A 53 2.77 6.04 11.99
CA ALA A 53 3.87 5.10 12.19
C ALA A 53 3.35 3.77 12.76
N VAL A 54 2.52 3.83 13.80
CA VAL A 54 1.89 2.64 14.40
C VAL A 54 1.08 1.88 13.37
N ALA A 55 0.30 2.60 12.57
CA ALA A 55 -0.58 2.03 11.57
C ALA A 55 0.19 1.33 10.44
N ASN A 56 1.27 1.94 9.91
CA ASN A 56 2.11 1.30 8.89
C ASN A 56 2.74 -0.01 9.41
N ALA A 57 3.19 -0.04 10.67
CA ALA A 57 3.69 -1.27 11.28
C ALA A 57 2.59 -2.33 11.42
N ALA A 58 1.36 -1.90 11.76
CA ALA A 58 0.21 -2.79 11.91
C ALA A 58 -0.16 -3.51 10.61
N ALA A 59 0.17 -2.92 9.45
CA ALA A 59 -0.10 -3.55 8.15
C ALA A 59 0.54 -4.95 8.02
N ALA A 60 1.62 -5.23 8.74
CA ALA A 60 2.24 -6.56 8.77
C ALA A 60 1.31 -7.66 9.33
N LEU A 61 0.27 -7.30 10.09
CA LEU A 61 -0.73 -8.23 10.61
C LEU A 61 -1.68 -8.75 9.52
N MET A 62 -1.73 -8.09 8.34
CA MET A 62 -2.48 -8.59 7.18
C MET A 62 -1.86 -9.85 6.58
N ALA A 63 -0.55 -10.04 6.76
CA ALA A 63 0.12 -11.20 6.20
C ALA A 63 -0.18 -12.49 6.98
N GLU A 64 -0.21 -13.61 6.27
CA GLU A 64 -0.40 -14.94 6.84
C GLU A 64 0.64 -15.26 7.96
N PRO A 65 0.23 -15.97 9.02
CA PRO A 65 -1.07 -16.65 9.20
C PRO A 65 -2.13 -15.82 9.94
N ILE A 66 -1.90 -14.52 10.20
CA ILE A 66 -2.84 -13.67 10.92
C ILE A 66 -3.97 -13.18 9.99
N GLY A 67 -3.65 -12.56 8.87
CA GLY A 67 -4.62 -12.13 7.86
C GLY A 67 -5.55 -10.98 8.32
N ALA A 68 -5.10 -10.09 9.22
CA ALA A 68 -5.95 -9.06 9.82
C ALA A 68 -5.93 -7.75 9.04
N PRO A 69 -7.01 -7.36 8.34
CA PRO A 69 -7.12 -6.05 7.73
C PRO A 69 -7.16 -4.95 8.80
N ILE A 70 -6.70 -3.74 8.43
CA ILE A 70 -6.64 -2.62 9.36
C ILE A 70 -7.89 -1.77 9.24
N LEU A 71 -8.57 -1.58 10.37
CA LEU A 71 -9.66 -0.64 10.54
C LEU A 71 -9.21 0.51 11.42
N LEU A 72 -9.70 1.71 11.12
CA LEU A 72 -9.30 2.92 11.83
C LEU A 72 -10.31 3.30 12.92
N ALA A 73 -9.79 3.73 14.07
CA ALA A 73 -10.54 4.41 15.10
C ALA A 73 -10.29 5.93 15.05
N ASP A 74 -11.21 6.72 15.56
CA ASP A 74 -11.05 8.17 15.67
C ASP A 74 -11.04 8.57 17.16
N GLY A 75 -9.86 8.69 17.71
CA GLY A 75 -9.69 8.93 19.16
C GLY A 75 -10.31 7.83 19.99
N ASP A 76 -11.19 8.23 20.91
CA ASP A 76 -11.89 7.32 21.83
C ASP A 76 -13.17 6.70 21.24
N GLU A 77 -13.40 6.87 19.93
CA GLU A 77 -14.61 6.39 19.27
C GLU A 77 -14.29 5.47 18.08
N LEU A 78 -15.16 4.50 17.85
CA LEU A 78 -15.19 3.73 16.62
C LEU A 78 -16.17 4.40 15.64
N PRO A 79 -15.70 4.92 14.50
CA PRO A 79 -16.57 5.42 13.44
C PRO A 79 -17.61 4.38 13.02
N GLN A 80 -18.78 4.84 12.54
CA GLN A 80 -19.83 3.90 12.10
C GLN A 80 -19.33 2.99 10.96
N THR A 81 -18.53 3.51 10.04
CA THR A 81 -17.89 2.73 8.96
C THR A 81 -17.02 1.60 9.48
N THR A 82 -16.28 1.83 10.59
CA THR A 82 -15.47 0.79 11.25
C THR A 82 -16.35 -0.27 11.92
N LYS A 83 -17.47 0.14 12.56
CA LYS A 83 -18.43 -0.79 13.16
C LYS A 83 -19.10 -1.66 12.10
N ASP A 84 -19.49 -1.05 10.98
CA ASP A 84 -20.12 -1.76 9.86
C ASP A 84 -19.14 -2.76 9.22
N ALA A 85 -17.87 -2.36 9.03
CA ALA A 85 -16.83 -3.25 8.54
C ALA A 85 -16.55 -4.42 9.49
N LEU A 86 -16.52 -4.19 10.81
CA LEU A 86 -16.40 -5.24 11.81
C LEU A 86 -17.56 -6.24 11.75
N ALA A 87 -18.77 -5.73 11.60
CA ALA A 87 -19.95 -6.57 11.48
C ALA A 87 -19.93 -7.42 10.20
N ALA A 88 -19.47 -6.83 9.08
CA ALA A 88 -19.32 -7.53 7.80
C ALA A 88 -18.22 -8.60 7.83
N LEU A 89 -17.06 -8.29 8.45
CA LEU A 89 -15.94 -9.23 8.59
C LEU A 89 -16.24 -10.40 9.51
N ALA A 90 -17.15 -10.21 10.49
CA ALA A 90 -17.56 -11.25 11.46
C ALA A 90 -16.37 -12.07 12.01
N PRO A 91 -15.33 -11.45 12.60
CA PRO A 91 -14.06 -12.09 12.90
C PRO A 91 -14.25 -13.28 13.86
N THR A 92 -13.64 -14.42 13.54
CA THR A 92 -13.77 -15.66 14.33
C THR A 92 -12.65 -15.84 15.35
N GLY A 93 -11.53 -15.22 15.12
CA GLY A 93 -10.36 -15.29 15.99
C GLY A 93 -9.29 -16.26 15.48
N SER A 94 -7.96 -15.99 15.75
CA SER A 94 -6.86 -16.86 15.39
C SER A 94 -6.09 -17.34 16.61
N LYS A 95 -5.64 -18.55 16.52
CA LYS A 95 -4.82 -19.19 17.56
C LYS A 95 -3.51 -18.43 17.78
N GLU A 96 -2.96 -17.89 16.69
CA GLU A 96 -1.68 -17.19 16.65
C GLU A 96 -1.70 -15.89 17.44
N ALA A 97 -2.87 -15.27 17.60
CA ALA A 97 -3.06 -14.11 18.46
C ALA A 97 -3.92 -14.42 19.72
N GLY A 98 -3.80 -15.62 20.25
CA GLY A 98 -4.49 -15.99 21.50
C GLY A 98 -6.00 -16.12 21.36
N ASN A 99 -6.51 -16.48 20.20
CA ASN A 99 -7.93 -16.54 19.84
C ASN A 99 -8.65 -15.17 19.90
N ALA A 100 -7.91 -14.07 19.86
CA ALA A 100 -8.51 -12.75 19.77
C ALA A 100 -9.23 -12.57 18.43
N GLN A 101 -10.37 -11.91 18.43
CA GLN A 101 -11.14 -11.53 17.24
C GLN A 101 -10.75 -10.13 16.77
N VAL A 102 -10.16 -9.33 17.66
CA VAL A 102 -9.67 -7.99 17.37
C VAL A 102 -8.31 -7.80 18.05
N ILE A 103 -7.34 -7.31 17.31
CA ILE A 103 -6.07 -6.85 17.85
C ILE A 103 -6.15 -5.33 17.95
N ARG A 104 -6.26 -4.79 19.16
CA ARG A 104 -6.28 -3.36 19.39
C ARG A 104 -4.84 -2.83 19.45
N ILE A 105 -4.55 -1.83 18.63
CA ILE A 105 -3.19 -1.30 18.49
C ILE A 105 -3.17 0.15 18.95
N GLY A 106 -2.39 0.43 19.99
CA GLY A 106 -2.37 1.72 20.64
C GLY A 106 -3.55 1.89 21.60
N ASP A 107 -3.91 3.14 21.85
CA ASP A 107 -5.03 3.50 22.73
C ASP A 107 -6.32 3.62 21.91
N VAL A 108 -6.95 2.48 21.67
CA VAL A 108 -8.22 2.39 20.94
C VAL A 108 -9.35 1.92 21.84
N PRO A 109 -10.61 2.31 21.57
CA PRO A 109 -11.76 1.89 22.36
C PRO A 109 -11.91 0.36 22.41
N GLN A 110 -12.55 -0.12 23.46
CA GLN A 110 -12.96 -1.52 23.54
C GLN A 110 -14.04 -1.84 22.49
N VAL A 111 -13.97 -3.03 21.95
CA VAL A 111 -14.97 -3.53 21.02
C VAL A 111 -15.87 -4.51 21.77
N GLU A 112 -17.09 -4.05 22.07
CA GLU A 112 -18.04 -4.85 22.84
C GLU A 112 -18.39 -6.18 22.14
N GLY A 113 -18.48 -7.24 22.93
CA GLY A 113 -18.87 -8.56 22.45
C GLY A 113 -17.81 -9.34 21.69
N LEU A 114 -16.64 -8.76 21.41
CA LEU A 114 -15.52 -9.43 20.76
C LEU A 114 -14.34 -9.66 21.71
N ARG A 115 -13.66 -10.80 21.55
CA ARG A 115 -12.40 -11.06 22.26
C ARG A 115 -11.28 -10.22 21.69
N THR A 116 -10.59 -9.48 22.53
CA THR A 116 -9.54 -8.56 22.12
C THR A 116 -8.16 -8.94 22.67
N THR A 117 -7.11 -8.60 21.93
CA THR A 117 -5.72 -8.57 22.41
C THR A 117 -5.19 -7.17 22.19
N ASP A 118 -4.45 -6.64 23.19
CA ASP A 118 -3.95 -5.27 23.15
C ASP A 118 -2.45 -5.25 22.84
N VAL A 119 -2.09 -4.44 21.84
CA VAL A 119 -0.71 -4.11 21.52
C VAL A 119 -0.51 -2.63 21.83
N THR A 120 -0.03 -2.35 23.03
CA THR A 120 0.21 -1.00 23.53
C THR A 120 1.72 -0.73 23.68
N GLY A 121 2.12 0.52 23.86
CA GLY A 121 3.51 0.93 24.08
C GLY A 121 3.55 2.40 24.45
N LYS A 122 4.71 2.87 24.92
CA LYS A 122 4.91 4.27 25.29
C LYS A 122 5.02 5.19 24.07
N ASP A 123 5.44 4.61 22.95
CA ASP A 123 5.67 5.31 21.69
C ASP A 123 5.48 4.34 20.51
N ALA A 124 5.52 4.89 19.30
CA ALA A 124 5.36 4.13 18.06
C ALA A 124 6.44 3.05 17.88
N GLY A 125 7.66 3.28 18.35
CA GLY A 125 8.75 2.32 18.28
C GLY A 125 8.50 1.08 19.14
N GLU A 126 8.00 1.25 20.39
CA GLU A 126 7.61 0.13 21.23
C GLU A 126 6.45 -0.65 20.65
N ILE A 127 5.43 0.03 20.10
CA ILE A 127 4.27 -0.63 19.50
C ILE A 127 4.71 -1.41 18.25
N ALA A 128 5.50 -0.81 17.36
CA ALA A 128 6.03 -1.48 16.18
C ALA A 128 6.88 -2.72 16.54
N ALA A 129 7.72 -2.61 17.59
CA ALA A 129 8.50 -3.74 18.10
C ALA A 129 7.64 -4.88 18.67
N ARG A 130 6.47 -4.57 19.23
CA ARG A 130 5.51 -5.57 19.74
C ARG A 130 4.72 -6.21 18.60
N ILE A 131 4.35 -5.44 17.57
CA ILE A 131 3.74 -5.97 16.34
C ILE A 131 4.70 -6.96 15.68
N ASP A 132 5.97 -6.59 15.50
CA ASP A 132 7.00 -7.48 14.99
C ASP A 132 7.10 -8.78 15.80
N ALA A 133 7.12 -8.68 17.13
CA ALA A 133 7.17 -9.85 17.99
C ALA A 133 5.94 -10.75 17.83
N LEU A 134 4.74 -10.15 17.68
CA LEU A 134 3.49 -10.87 17.46
C LEU A 134 3.50 -11.59 16.10
N VAL A 135 3.87 -10.90 15.03
CA VAL A 135 3.95 -11.47 13.67
C VAL A 135 5.01 -12.58 13.63
N SER A 136 6.18 -12.37 14.24
CA SER A 136 7.24 -13.37 14.31
C SER A 136 6.80 -14.62 15.09
N ALA A 137 6.11 -14.43 16.21
CA ALA A 137 5.56 -15.54 17.00
C ALA A 137 4.50 -16.33 16.22
N ALA A 138 3.58 -15.63 15.55
CA ALA A 138 2.54 -16.23 14.72
C ALA A 138 3.14 -17.07 13.58
N ARG A 139 4.21 -16.59 12.96
CA ARG A 139 4.91 -17.27 11.86
C ARG A 139 5.87 -18.37 12.34
N GLY A 140 6.18 -18.43 13.63
CA GLY A 140 7.20 -19.32 14.18
C GLY A 140 8.63 -19.04 13.69
N ARG A 141 8.88 -17.87 13.12
CA ARG A 141 10.18 -17.40 12.62
C ARG A 141 10.25 -15.89 12.54
N THR A 142 11.44 -15.34 12.66
CA THR A 142 11.72 -13.93 12.41
C THR A 142 11.88 -13.65 10.90
N SER A 143 11.66 -12.43 10.47
CA SER A 143 11.91 -12.03 9.08
C SER A 143 13.40 -11.81 8.83
N THR A 144 13.84 -12.05 7.60
CA THR A 144 15.21 -11.72 7.13
C THR A 144 15.31 -10.31 6.56
N HIS A 145 14.18 -9.63 6.41
CA HIS A 145 14.05 -8.29 5.85
C HIS A 145 13.24 -7.41 6.79
N LEU A 146 13.72 -6.22 7.06
CA LEU A 146 13.01 -5.22 7.86
C LEU A 146 13.04 -3.87 7.14
N VAL A 147 11.91 -3.16 7.17
CA VAL A 147 11.83 -1.78 6.69
C VAL A 147 12.11 -0.84 7.86
N ILE A 148 13.01 0.10 7.67
CA ILE A 148 13.38 1.14 8.65
C ILE A 148 12.88 2.49 8.13
N ALA A 149 12.04 3.16 8.89
CA ALA A 149 11.46 4.44 8.55
C ALA A 149 11.72 5.49 9.63
N GLY A 150 11.79 6.75 9.24
CA GLY A 150 11.89 7.86 10.18
C GLY A 150 10.53 8.22 10.80
N ASN A 151 10.49 8.52 12.08
CA ASN A 151 9.27 8.91 12.80
C ASN A 151 8.66 10.24 12.33
N ALA A 152 9.49 11.14 11.78
CA ALA A 152 9.08 12.54 11.58
C ALA A 152 8.23 12.78 10.32
N GLN A 153 8.24 11.85 9.35
CA GLN A 153 7.58 12.04 8.06
C GLN A 153 6.79 10.79 7.64
N ALA A 154 5.54 10.76 8.04
CA ALA A 154 4.62 9.66 7.78
C ALA A 154 4.47 9.33 6.28
N GLY A 155 4.43 10.35 5.41
CA GLY A 155 4.33 10.16 3.96
C GLY A 155 5.50 9.35 3.36
N ILE A 156 6.72 9.46 3.91
CA ILE A 156 7.87 8.65 3.46
C ILE A 156 7.69 7.17 3.84
N ALA A 157 7.07 6.91 4.99
CA ALA A 157 6.86 5.56 5.49
C ALA A 157 5.61 4.88 4.89
N ALA A 158 4.63 5.65 4.41
CA ALA A 158 3.34 5.16 3.96
C ALA A 158 3.40 4.01 2.92
N PRO A 159 4.30 4.03 1.91
CA PRO A 159 4.43 2.92 0.96
C PRO A 159 4.83 1.59 1.60
N ALA A 160 5.49 1.63 2.77
CA ALA A 160 5.87 0.42 3.49
C ALA A 160 4.66 -0.38 3.99
N ALA A 161 3.50 0.26 4.21
CA ALA A 161 2.28 -0.43 4.63
C ALA A 161 1.85 -1.50 3.61
N GLY A 162 1.88 -1.20 2.32
CA GLY A 162 1.56 -2.16 1.27
C GLY A 162 2.51 -3.36 1.27
N TRP A 163 3.83 -3.12 1.40
CA TRP A 163 4.80 -4.20 1.49
C TRP A 163 4.63 -5.04 2.75
N ALA A 164 4.47 -4.40 3.90
CA ALA A 164 4.25 -5.09 5.16
C ALA A 164 3.00 -5.97 5.13
N ALA A 165 1.90 -5.48 4.55
CA ALA A 165 0.68 -6.27 4.37
C ALA A 165 0.90 -7.50 3.50
N LYS A 166 1.68 -7.38 2.41
CA LYS A 166 1.99 -8.49 1.50
C LYS A 166 2.97 -9.50 2.09
N SER A 167 4.08 -9.01 2.64
CA SER A 167 5.21 -9.86 3.05
C SER A 167 5.16 -10.26 4.53
N GLY A 168 4.55 -9.40 5.38
CA GLY A 168 4.65 -9.44 6.83
C GLY A 168 6.03 -9.06 7.36
N ASP A 169 6.85 -8.41 6.54
CA ASP A 169 8.11 -7.85 7.00
C ASP A 169 7.84 -6.68 7.96
N PRO A 170 8.54 -6.58 9.07
CA PRO A 170 8.32 -5.53 10.04
C PRO A 170 8.67 -4.14 9.49
N VAL A 171 7.88 -3.14 9.86
CA VAL A 171 8.22 -1.71 9.72
C VAL A 171 8.60 -1.19 11.09
N LEU A 172 9.85 -0.81 11.26
CA LEU A 172 10.40 -0.29 12.51
C LEU A 172 10.84 1.17 12.35
N TYR A 173 10.85 1.91 13.45
CA TYR A 173 11.03 3.36 13.40
C TYR A 173 12.29 3.83 14.11
N THR A 174 12.90 4.89 13.55
CA THR A 174 14.00 5.63 14.16
C THR A 174 13.65 7.10 14.27
N ASP A 175 14.24 7.79 15.23
CA ASP A 175 14.39 9.24 15.12
C ASP A 175 15.50 9.55 14.10
N ARG A 176 15.50 10.78 13.56
CA ARG A 176 16.52 11.18 12.60
C ARG A 176 17.94 10.90 13.09
N ASP A 177 18.25 11.26 14.34
CA ASP A 177 19.62 11.21 14.91
C ASP A 177 19.76 10.22 16.08
N ALA A 178 18.75 9.41 16.35
CA ALA A 178 18.76 8.41 17.41
C ALA A 178 18.07 7.11 17.02
N LEU A 179 18.69 5.97 17.38
CA LEU A 179 18.07 4.66 17.25
C LEU A 179 17.43 4.32 18.60
N PRO A 180 16.06 4.29 18.70
CA PRO A 180 15.37 3.94 19.92
C PRO A 180 15.75 2.55 20.45
N ALA A 181 15.74 2.38 21.76
CA ALA A 181 16.08 1.11 22.37
C ALA A 181 15.15 -0.03 21.91
N ALA A 182 13.84 0.25 21.85
CA ALA A 182 12.85 -0.72 21.38
C ALA A 182 13.13 -1.20 19.94
N THR A 183 13.46 -0.28 19.03
CA THR A 183 13.83 -0.61 17.65
C THR A 183 15.12 -1.44 17.59
N ARG A 184 16.13 -1.06 18.37
CA ARG A 184 17.40 -1.81 18.44
C ARG A 184 17.18 -3.24 18.95
N GLU A 185 16.38 -3.40 19.99
CA GLU A 185 16.03 -4.70 20.58
C GLU A 185 15.18 -5.53 19.63
N ALA A 186 14.26 -4.88 18.89
CA ALA A 186 13.48 -5.54 17.85
C ALA A 186 14.41 -6.12 16.77
N ILE A 187 15.28 -5.30 16.18
CA ILE A 187 16.24 -5.76 15.14
C ILE A 187 17.12 -6.88 15.68
N ALA A 188 17.58 -6.80 16.93
CA ALA A 188 18.45 -7.81 17.53
C ALA A 188 17.78 -9.19 17.71
N ARG A 189 16.43 -9.29 17.64
CA ARG A 189 15.73 -10.59 17.63
C ARG A 189 15.87 -11.33 16.29
N HIS A 190 16.22 -10.60 15.23
CA HIS A 190 16.45 -11.17 13.91
C HIS A 190 17.93 -11.53 13.72
N ASP A 191 18.22 -12.56 12.99
CA ASP A 191 19.61 -13.03 12.76
C ASP A 191 20.25 -12.24 11.62
N ARG A 192 20.84 -11.07 11.96
CA ARG A 192 21.51 -10.15 11.03
C ARG A 192 20.69 -9.88 9.75
N PRO A 193 19.49 -9.30 9.91
CA PRO A 193 18.59 -9.09 8.78
C PRO A 193 19.13 -8.05 7.80
N LYS A 194 18.56 -8.00 6.59
CA LYS A 194 18.68 -6.83 5.73
C LYS A 194 17.74 -5.74 6.21
N LEU A 195 18.27 -4.53 6.33
CA LEU A 195 17.59 -3.34 6.86
C LEU A 195 17.41 -2.33 5.71
N TYR A 196 16.19 -2.19 5.22
CA TYR A 196 15.88 -1.30 4.11
C TYR A 196 15.40 0.05 4.63
N VAL A 197 16.26 1.06 4.50
CA VAL A 197 16.01 2.41 5.01
C VAL A 197 15.25 3.24 3.96
N LEU A 198 14.14 3.83 4.38
CA LEU A 198 13.36 4.75 3.55
C LEU A 198 13.77 6.21 3.80
N GLY A 199 14.05 6.93 2.72
CA GLY A 199 14.46 8.33 2.73
C GLY A 199 15.97 8.51 2.87
N ASP A 200 16.43 9.77 2.79
CA ASP A 200 17.81 10.17 2.85
C ASP A 200 18.33 10.49 4.28
N ASP A 201 19.50 11.11 4.37
CA ASP A 201 20.12 11.53 5.65
C ASP A 201 19.29 12.57 6.42
N ALA A 202 18.37 13.28 5.77
CA ALA A 202 17.46 14.21 6.45
C ALA A 202 16.35 13.44 7.20
N ILE A 203 16.07 12.20 6.82
CA ILE A 203 15.09 11.31 7.44
C ILE A 203 15.75 10.38 8.45
N VAL A 204 16.78 9.64 8.02
CA VAL A 204 17.58 8.74 8.86
C VAL A 204 19.04 9.06 8.65
N SER A 205 19.66 9.74 9.63
CA SER A 205 21.01 10.24 9.49
C SER A 205 22.06 9.13 9.38
N ALA A 206 23.19 9.45 8.76
CA ALA A 206 24.36 8.58 8.70
C ALA A 206 24.85 8.10 10.10
N LYS A 207 24.55 8.84 11.16
CA LYS A 207 24.83 8.42 12.55
C LYS A 207 23.96 7.22 12.94
N VAL A 208 22.69 7.23 12.61
CA VAL A 208 21.75 6.12 12.87
C VAL A 208 22.09 4.95 11.98
N GLU A 209 22.36 5.19 10.70
CA GLU A 209 22.75 4.16 9.74
C GLU A 209 23.96 3.35 10.23
N ARG A 210 25.02 4.00 10.73
CA ARG A 210 26.16 3.30 11.35
C ARG A 210 25.81 2.48 12.61
N GLN A 211 24.68 2.77 13.27
CA GLN A 211 24.21 1.94 14.38
C GLN A 211 23.45 0.74 13.87
N LEU A 212 22.68 0.91 12.80
CA LEU A 212 21.95 -0.17 12.11
C LEU A 212 22.91 -1.18 11.47
N ASP A 213 24.02 -0.74 10.86
CA ASP A 213 25.07 -1.59 10.28
C ASP A 213 25.66 -2.62 11.27
N LYS A 214 25.64 -2.29 12.55
CA LYS A 214 26.09 -3.23 13.60
C LYS A 214 25.08 -4.36 13.86
N LEU A 215 23.82 -4.15 13.47
CA LEU A 215 22.71 -5.06 13.73
C LEU A 215 22.33 -5.90 12.50
N GLY A 216 22.57 -5.39 11.30
CA GLY A 216 22.24 -6.06 10.05
C GLY A 216 22.99 -5.48 8.86
N THR A 217 22.57 -5.82 7.66
CA THR A 217 23.08 -5.21 6.41
C THR A 217 22.11 -4.09 6.01
N VAL A 218 22.63 -2.87 5.88
CA VAL A 218 21.80 -1.70 5.57
C VAL A 218 21.80 -1.42 4.07
N GLU A 219 20.62 -1.22 3.52
CA GLU A 219 20.38 -0.78 2.15
C GLU A 219 19.42 0.41 2.16
N ARG A 220 19.72 1.46 1.41
CA ARG A 220 18.86 2.63 1.29
C ARG A 220 18.05 2.56 -0.01
N ILE A 221 16.70 2.55 0.09
CA ILE A 221 15.83 2.39 -1.08
C ILE A 221 15.61 3.72 -1.80
N ALA A 222 15.36 4.79 -1.05
CA ALA A 222 15.03 6.11 -1.59
C ALA A 222 16.03 7.13 -1.11
N ASP A 223 16.49 8.00 -2.03
CA ASP A 223 17.39 9.08 -1.73
C ASP A 223 16.65 10.41 -1.91
N GLY A 224 16.07 10.93 -0.82
CA GLY A 224 15.33 12.18 -0.78
C GLY A 224 14.21 12.21 0.25
N THR A 225 13.59 13.39 0.36
CA THR A 225 12.49 13.70 1.28
C THR A 225 11.14 13.85 0.57
N ASP A 226 11.11 13.71 -0.76
CA ASP A 226 9.86 13.75 -1.52
C ASP A 226 9.12 12.40 -1.42
N PRO A 227 7.94 12.36 -0.78
CA PRO A 227 7.19 11.11 -0.61
C PRO A 227 6.74 10.50 -1.95
N VAL A 228 6.46 11.32 -2.98
CA VAL A 228 6.09 10.82 -4.31
C VAL A 228 7.26 10.08 -4.95
N ALA A 229 8.44 10.71 -5.00
CA ALA A 229 9.65 10.07 -5.52
C ALA A 229 10.06 8.84 -4.71
N GLY A 230 9.91 8.90 -3.37
CA GLY A 230 10.18 7.77 -2.47
C GLY A 230 9.28 6.57 -2.75
N SER A 231 7.98 6.78 -3.00
CA SER A 231 7.05 5.71 -3.33
C SER A 231 7.38 5.04 -4.66
N ILE A 232 7.81 5.82 -5.67
CA ILE A 232 8.25 5.31 -6.97
C ILE A 232 9.56 4.52 -6.84
N ALA A 233 10.52 5.03 -6.07
CA ALA A 233 11.77 4.32 -5.82
C ALA A 233 11.50 2.96 -5.18
N PHE A 234 10.60 2.89 -4.19
CA PHE A 234 10.21 1.63 -3.57
C PHE A 234 9.45 0.71 -4.52
N ALA A 235 8.56 1.25 -5.37
CA ALA A 235 7.86 0.47 -6.38
C ALA A 235 8.81 -0.21 -7.38
N ARG A 236 9.88 0.48 -7.77
CA ARG A 236 10.91 -0.06 -8.70
C ARG A 236 11.90 -0.99 -8.01
N TYR A 237 12.06 -0.88 -6.69
CA TYR A 237 13.10 -1.60 -5.94
C TYR A 237 12.84 -3.10 -5.89
N VAL A 238 13.91 -3.87 -6.04
CA VAL A 238 13.92 -5.32 -5.82
C VAL A 238 15.32 -5.77 -5.37
N ASP A 239 15.35 -6.62 -4.34
CA ASP A 239 16.56 -7.29 -3.84
C ASP A 239 16.20 -8.71 -3.39
N GLY A 240 16.41 -9.67 -4.27
CA GLY A 240 16.02 -11.05 -4.05
C GLY A 240 14.50 -11.21 -3.88
N SER A 241 14.06 -11.56 -2.68
CA SER A 241 12.63 -11.70 -2.35
C SER A 241 12.00 -10.43 -1.74
N PHE A 242 12.77 -9.37 -1.56
CA PHE A 242 12.30 -8.10 -1.04
C PHE A 242 12.08 -7.10 -2.17
N GLY A 243 10.99 -6.33 -2.08
CA GLY A 243 10.66 -5.23 -2.98
C GLY A 243 9.70 -5.63 -4.10
N TRP A 244 9.15 -4.62 -4.76
CA TRP A 244 8.10 -4.78 -5.75
C TRP A 244 8.62 -5.12 -7.15
N GLY A 245 9.72 -4.48 -7.57
CA GLY A 245 10.33 -4.66 -8.88
C GLY A 245 9.42 -4.28 -10.04
N VAL A 246 8.50 -3.31 -9.85
CA VAL A 246 7.55 -2.90 -10.88
C VAL A 246 8.22 -1.92 -11.84
N VAL A 247 8.70 -2.46 -12.95
CA VAL A 247 9.40 -1.73 -14.03
C VAL A 247 8.77 -1.94 -15.40
N ASP A 248 7.73 -2.75 -15.47
CA ASP A 248 6.97 -3.10 -16.67
C ASP A 248 5.45 -3.13 -16.36
N PRO A 249 4.57 -3.19 -17.38
CA PRO A 249 3.12 -3.27 -17.15
C PRO A 249 2.65 -4.64 -16.66
N GLY A 250 1.44 -4.70 -16.11
CA GLY A 250 0.78 -5.94 -15.66
C GLY A 250 0.63 -6.03 -14.14
N HIS A 251 0.56 -4.90 -13.47
CA HIS A 251 0.52 -4.81 -12.00
C HIS A 251 -0.72 -4.07 -11.48
N GLY A 252 -1.08 -4.36 -10.23
CA GLY A 252 -1.96 -3.50 -9.45
C GLY A 252 -1.18 -2.31 -8.91
N LEU A 253 -1.81 -1.15 -8.83
CA LEU A 253 -1.21 0.09 -8.33
C LEU A 253 -2.21 0.74 -7.39
N VAL A 254 -1.77 1.14 -6.20
CA VAL A 254 -2.65 1.78 -5.21
C VAL A 254 -2.25 3.24 -5.08
N PHE A 255 -3.14 4.17 -5.44
CA PHE A 255 -2.88 5.61 -5.44
C PHE A 255 -3.42 6.26 -4.17
N VAL A 256 -2.54 6.87 -3.40
CA VAL A 256 -2.85 7.50 -2.11
C VAL A 256 -2.32 8.93 -2.06
N ASN A 257 -3.08 9.85 -1.48
CA ASN A 257 -2.62 11.20 -1.26
C ASN A 257 -1.56 11.23 -0.13
N ALA A 258 -0.38 11.77 -0.41
CA ALA A 258 0.75 11.86 0.54
C ALA A 258 0.41 12.68 1.80
N GLU A 259 -0.58 13.57 1.73
CA GLU A 259 -1.07 14.36 2.87
C GLU A 259 -2.06 13.57 3.75
N ARG A 260 -2.45 12.35 3.31
CA ARG A 260 -3.39 11.46 3.98
C ARG A 260 -2.76 10.06 4.19
N PRO A 261 -1.63 9.95 4.91
CA PRO A 261 -0.86 8.71 5.00
C PRO A 261 -1.65 7.55 5.64
N MET A 262 -2.67 7.83 6.46
CA MET A 262 -3.54 6.79 7.03
C MET A 262 -4.38 6.05 5.97
N ASP A 263 -4.65 6.70 4.84
CA ASP A 263 -5.35 6.05 3.73
C ASP A 263 -4.49 4.92 3.13
N ALA A 264 -3.16 5.05 3.13
CA ALA A 264 -2.24 3.99 2.70
C ALA A 264 -2.36 2.73 3.57
N VAL A 265 -2.57 2.92 4.85
CA VAL A 265 -2.70 1.81 5.81
C VAL A 265 -4.03 1.10 5.61
N ALA A 266 -5.12 1.85 5.51
CA ALA A 266 -6.46 1.29 5.24
C ALA A 266 -6.52 0.57 3.90
N ALA A 267 -5.76 1.06 2.90
CA ALA A 267 -5.68 0.47 1.56
C ALA A 267 -4.66 -0.68 1.44
N SER A 268 -3.86 -0.94 2.47
CA SER A 268 -2.80 -1.96 2.41
C SER A 268 -3.26 -3.37 1.99
N PRO A 269 -4.51 -3.82 2.27
CA PRO A 269 -5.01 -5.09 1.74
C PRO A 269 -5.02 -5.16 0.21
N LEU A 270 -5.24 -4.03 -0.49
CA LEU A 270 -5.20 -3.96 -1.96
C LEU A 270 -3.80 -4.20 -2.52
N SER A 271 -2.76 -3.95 -1.71
CA SER A 271 -1.37 -4.28 -2.05
C SER A 271 -1.00 -5.73 -1.78
N ALA A 272 -1.79 -6.46 -0.99
CA ALA A 272 -1.48 -7.82 -0.54
C ALA A 272 -2.25 -8.91 -1.28
N THR A 273 -3.43 -8.60 -1.80
CA THR A 273 -4.39 -9.58 -2.36
C THR A 273 -4.86 -9.19 -3.76
N GLY A 274 -5.38 -10.17 -4.51
CA GLY A 274 -5.93 -9.95 -5.85
C GLY A 274 -4.87 -9.46 -6.84
N THR A 275 -5.21 -8.44 -7.63
CA THR A 275 -4.26 -7.72 -8.50
C THR A 275 -3.44 -6.74 -7.64
N TYR A 276 -2.48 -7.27 -6.95
CA TYR A 276 -1.66 -6.55 -5.97
C TYR A 276 -0.53 -5.73 -6.59
N GLY A 277 -0.02 -4.78 -5.82
CA GLY A 277 1.17 -3.99 -6.19
C GLY A 277 1.47 -2.85 -5.22
N PRO A 278 2.40 -1.97 -5.56
CA PRO A 278 2.88 -0.93 -4.66
C PRO A 278 1.84 0.15 -4.39
N ILE A 279 1.97 0.78 -3.22
CA ILE A 279 1.33 2.05 -2.94
C ILE A 279 2.17 3.16 -3.58
N LEU A 280 1.55 3.95 -4.43
CA LEU A 280 2.10 5.12 -5.10
C LEU A 280 1.48 6.37 -4.50
N LEU A 281 2.31 7.33 -4.16
CA LEU A 281 1.85 8.57 -3.57
C LEU A 281 1.69 9.67 -4.62
N HIS A 282 0.67 10.49 -4.42
CA HIS A 282 0.45 11.71 -5.18
C HIS A 282 0.18 12.88 -4.23
N THR A 283 0.19 14.09 -4.73
CA THR A 283 -0.22 15.29 -4.00
C THR A 283 -1.64 15.70 -4.41
N GLY A 284 -2.38 16.34 -3.51
CA GLY A 284 -3.78 16.75 -3.72
C GLY A 284 -3.99 17.89 -4.74
N GLY A 285 -3.03 18.16 -5.61
CA GLY A 285 -3.12 19.21 -6.63
C GLY A 285 -4.08 18.90 -7.77
N THR A 286 -4.19 19.83 -8.72
CA THR A 286 -5.02 19.70 -9.93
C THR A 286 -4.28 19.00 -11.09
N ALA A 287 -3.02 18.64 -10.91
CA ALA A 287 -2.20 17.95 -11.90
C ALA A 287 -1.44 16.80 -11.25
N LEU A 288 -1.25 15.73 -12.01
CA LEU A 288 -0.44 14.59 -11.59
C LEU A 288 1.03 15.04 -11.40
N PRO A 289 1.69 14.70 -10.27
CA PRO A 289 3.10 15.00 -10.08
C PRO A 289 3.96 14.44 -11.22
N LYS A 290 4.85 15.26 -11.77
CA LYS A 290 5.69 14.84 -12.92
C LYS A 290 6.47 13.53 -12.70
N PRO A 291 7.08 13.27 -11.53
CA PRO A 291 7.76 12.00 -11.30
C PRO A 291 6.81 10.79 -11.42
N LEU A 292 5.58 10.93 -10.89
CA LEU A 292 4.58 9.88 -10.96
C LEU A 292 4.07 9.71 -12.40
N GLU A 293 3.81 10.80 -13.11
CA GLU A 293 3.43 10.74 -14.52
C GLU A 293 4.48 10.05 -15.38
N SER A 294 5.77 10.39 -15.20
CA SER A 294 6.87 9.73 -15.91
C SER A 294 6.95 8.25 -15.59
N TYR A 295 6.80 7.88 -14.32
CA TYR A 295 6.81 6.48 -13.91
C TYR A 295 5.66 5.68 -14.56
N LEU A 296 4.44 6.23 -14.57
CA LEU A 296 3.29 5.57 -15.18
C LEU A 296 3.44 5.44 -16.71
N LEU A 297 4.10 6.41 -17.37
CA LEU A 297 4.46 6.30 -18.78
C LEU A 297 5.47 5.17 -19.03
N ASP A 298 6.48 4.99 -18.16
CA ASP A 298 7.48 3.93 -18.29
C ASP A 298 6.86 2.52 -18.21
N ILE A 299 5.83 2.37 -17.38
CA ILE A 299 5.12 1.09 -17.19
C ILE A 299 3.76 1.04 -17.92
N GLN A 300 3.51 1.96 -18.86
CA GLN A 300 2.24 2.02 -19.57
C GLN A 300 2.03 0.75 -20.41
N PRO A 301 0.85 0.11 -20.29
CA PRO A 301 0.52 -1.05 -21.09
C PRO A 301 0.45 -0.70 -22.59
N GLY A 302 0.97 -1.58 -23.41
CA GLY A 302 0.96 -1.36 -24.86
C GLY A 302 0.73 -2.62 -25.67
N TYR A 303 0.20 -2.45 -26.89
CA TYR A 303 0.03 -3.53 -27.85
C TYR A 303 0.53 -3.15 -29.24
N ARG A 304 0.98 -4.13 -30.03
CA ARG A 304 1.45 -3.91 -31.40
C ARG A 304 0.39 -4.28 -32.42
N GLN A 305 -0.27 -5.40 -32.26
CA GLN A 305 -1.23 -5.94 -33.26
C GLN A 305 -2.63 -6.06 -32.66
N ASP A 306 -2.79 -6.64 -31.49
CA ASP A 306 -4.08 -6.98 -30.90
C ASP A 306 -4.10 -6.60 -29.42
N PRO A 307 -4.99 -5.68 -28.98
CA PRO A 307 -5.08 -5.25 -27.58
C PRO A 307 -5.45 -6.39 -26.62
N VAL A 308 -6.18 -7.40 -27.09
CA VAL A 308 -6.59 -8.56 -26.26
C VAL A 308 -5.40 -9.37 -25.74
N ARG A 309 -4.25 -9.26 -26.37
CA ARG A 309 -3.01 -9.94 -25.99
C ARG A 309 -2.10 -9.09 -25.09
N GLY A 310 -2.51 -7.87 -24.80
CA GLY A 310 -1.76 -6.97 -23.91
C GLY A 310 -2.00 -7.32 -22.45
N VAL A 311 -1.04 -6.98 -21.60
CA VAL A 311 -1.21 -6.93 -20.17
C VAL A 311 -1.84 -5.60 -19.79
N TYR A 312 -2.50 -5.53 -18.64
CA TYR A 312 -3.16 -4.34 -18.14
C TYR A 312 -2.58 -3.95 -16.79
N ASN A 313 -2.46 -2.66 -16.54
CA ASN A 313 -2.30 -2.16 -15.18
C ASN A 313 -3.69 -1.96 -14.56
N HIS A 314 -3.81 -2.28 -13.29
CA HIS A 314 -5.02 -2.03 -12.51
C HIS A 314 -4.74 -0.94 -11.48
N GLY A 315 -5.60 0.07 -11.39
CA GLY A 315 -5.45 1.20 -10.47
C GLY A 315 -6.54 1.23 -9.40
N TRP A 316 -6.15 1.38 -8.14
CA TRP A 316 -7.02 1.65 -7.01
C TRP A 316 -6.78 3.09 -6.56
N VAL A 317 -7.79 3.96 -6.68
CA VAL A 317 -7.74 5.34 -6.18
C VAL A 317 -8.38 5.39 -4.81
N ILE A 318 -7.65 5.87 -3.81
CA ILE A 318 -8.09 5.87 -2.43
C ILE A 318 -8.50 7.28 -2.00
N GLY A 319 -9.74 7.40 -1.58
CA GLY A 319 -10.35 8.65 -1.12
C GLY A 319 -11.40 9.20 -2.07
N ASP A 320 -11.87 10.37 -1.76
CA ASP A 320 -12.83 11.14 -2.54
C ASP A 320 -12.14 12.24 -3.39
N GLU A 321 -12.92 13.13 -4.00
CA GLU A 321 -12.41 14.25 -4.80
C GLU A 321 -11.48 15.20 -4.02
N SER A 322 -11.56 15.22 -2.67
CA SER A 322 -10.63 16.01 -1.85
C SER A 322 -9.25 15.34 -1.73
N ALA A 323 -9.18 14.02 -1.91
CA ALA A 323 -7.93 13.27 -1.93
C ALA A 323 -7.28 13.29 -3.32
N MET A 324 -8.07 13.05 -4.37
CA MET A 324 -7.63 13.08 -5.77
C MET A 324 -8.68 13.77 -6.61
N SER A 325 -8.32 14.87 -7.28
CA SER A 325 -9.27 15.57 -8.17
C SER A 325 -9.63 14.71 -9.40
N VAL A 326 -10.81 14.92 -9.96
CA VAL A 326 -11.28 14.23 -11.18
C VAL A 326 -10.29 14.39 -12.34
N ALA A 327 -9.63 15.55 -12.47
CA ALA A 327 -8.63 15.79 -13.50
C ALA A 327 -7.39 14.91 -13.33
N VAL A 328 -6.92 14.71 -12.09
CA VAL A 328 -5.78 13.84 -11.78
C VAL A 328 -6.18 12.38 -11.99
N GLN A 329 -7.35 11.96 -11.54
CA GLN A 329 -7.88 10.62 -11.78
C GLN A 329 -7.96 10.32 -13.28
N GLY A 330 -8.57 11.20 -14.09
CA GLY A 330 -8.65 11.01 -15.53
C GLY A 330 -7.29 10.91 -16.21
N ARG A 331 -6.26 11.59 -15.67
CA ARG A 331 -4.88 11.43 -16.17
C ARG A 331 -4.28 10.09 -15.78
N VAL A 332 -4.51 9.61 -14.56
CA VAL A 332 -4.09 8.27 -14.12
C VAL A 332 -4.76 7.22 -14.99
N ASP A 333 -6.07 7.28 -15.19
CA ASP A 333 -6.83 6.34 -16.01
C ASP A 333 -6.25 6.25 -17.42
N ALA A 334 -5.99 7.40 -18.06
CA ALA A 334 -5.39 7.46 -19.40
C ALA A 334 -3.97 6.83 -19.47
N LEU A 335 -3.21 6.85 -18.36
CA LEU A 335 -1.87 6.25 -18.30
C LEU A 335 -1.90 4.75 -17.97
N LEU A 336 -2.97 4.27 -17.38
CA LEU A 336 -3.19 2.85 -17.09
C LEU A 336 -3.82 2.11 -18.27
N GLU A 337 -4.48 2.83 -19.18
CA GLU A 337 -5.07 2.24 -20.38
C GLU A 337 -4.01 1.67 -21.34
N ILE A 338 -4.40 0.55 -21.97
CA ILE A 338 -3.57 -0.06 -22.99
C ILE A 338 -3.54 0.79 -24.27
N THR A 339 -2.37 1.13 -24.74
CA THR A 339 -2.18 1.97 -25.91
C THR A 339 -1.51 1.23 -27.08
N ARG A 340 -1.79 1.65 -28.31
CA ARG A 340 -1.11 1.10 -29.48
C ARG A 340 0.33 1.63 -29.56
N ILE A 341 1.30 0.72 -29.52
CA ILE A 341 2.72 1.07 -29.72
C ILE A 341 2.90 1.37 -31.21
N LYS A 342 3.23 2.64 -31.54
CA LYS A 342 3.60 3.02 -32.90
C LYS A 342 5.01 2.48 -33.18
N THR A 343 5.13 1.59 -34.15
CA THR A 343 6.45 1.21 -34.70
C THR A 343 7.03 2.39 -35.49
N GLU A 344 8.22 2.85 -35.11
CA GLU A 344 8.93 3.97 -35.77
C GLU A 344 9.47 3.61 -37.18
N ASN A 345 8.84 2.72 -37.95
CA ASN A 345 9.28 2.43 -39.32
C ASN A 345 8.10 2.41 -40.29
N PRO A 346 7.72 3.58 -40.85
CA PRO A 346 6.71 3.62 -41.92
C PRO A 346 7.22 3.14 -43.29
N GLU A 347 8.49 2.76 -43.42
CA GLU A 347 9.07 2.46 -44.73
C GLU A 347 8.87 1.01 -45.22
N ASN A 348 8.25 0.14 -44.46
CA ASN A 348 8.05 -1.28 -44.86
C ASN A 348 6.58 -1.67 -45.17
N GLU A 349 5.65 -0.72 -45.22
CA GLU A 349 4.25 -0.99 -45.58
C GLU A 349 3.91 -0.73 -47.07
N SER A 350 4.88 -0.49 -47.95
CA SER A 350 4.61 -0.26 -49.35
C SER A 350 5.36 -1.22 -50.26
N ALA A 351 4.83 -2.44 -50.42
CA ALA A 351 4.93 -3.14 -51.70
C ALA A 351 3.74 -4.11 -51.85
N PRO A 352 2.69 -3.80 -52.62
CA PRO A 352 1.78 -4.82 -53.10
C PRO A 352 2.56 -5.68 -54.09
N SER A 353 2.69 -6.96 -53.80
CA SER A 353 3.17 -7.96 -54.76
C SER A 353 2.26 -8.00 -55.96
N SER A 354 2.80 -7.61 -57.09
CA SER A 354 2.26 -7.82 -58.44
C SER A 354 2.31 -9.29 -58.80
#